data_b8b8f97f710cf85fb81681f01a0085e9
#
_entry.id   b8b8f97f710cf85fb81681f01a0085e9
#
_cell.length_a   1.000
_cell.length_b   1.000
_cell.length_c   1.000
_cell.angle_alpha   90.00
_cell.angle_beta   90.00
_cell.angle_gamma   90.00
#
_symmetry.space_group_name_H-M   'P 1'
#
loop_
_entity.id
_entity.type
_entity.pdbx_description
1 polymer ?
#
loop_
_entity_poly.entity_id
_entity_poly.type
_entity_poly.pdbx_seq_one_letter_code
_entity_poly.pdbx_strand_id
1 'polypeptide(L)'
;MNGAQMSGTHVDVHYKDLDTLWQGYDESVRSLAEREGVKAVAELGGGANPIIGGDDWSFADERVVIDISATELAKANSRVHTRVADLCKPIDTELNAYDLVFSKMLCEHLPDARTFHENCFKLLRPGGLSVHFFPTLFAFPFVVNLLIPEQAARTVISKLQPGRLQNPHHEKFPAYYRWTTGPTKKAIKRYESVGFQVESWSGSYGHGYYRVLPPLDALERAKSRFLLKHPVPALTSFAAVVLRKPA
;
A
#
# COMPACT_ATOMS: atom_id res chain seq x y z
N MET A 1 -26.72 -30.69 -20.41
CA MET A 1 -25.34 -30.63 -19.84
C MET A 1 -24.87 -29.20 -19.97
N ASN A 2 -25.15 -28.40 -18.96
CA ASN A 2 -24.77 -26.98 -18.92
C ASN A 2 -23.55 -26.82 -18.07
N GLY A 3 -22.37 -26.64 -18.69
CA GLY A 3 -21.15 -26.24 -18.04
C GLY A 3 -21.28 -24.80 -17.58
N ALA A 4 -21.33 -24.58 -16.27
CA ALA A 4 -21.17 -23.27 -15.69
C ALA A 4 -19.74 -22.79 -15.97
N GLN A 5 -19.56 -21.88 -16.93
CA GLN A 5 -18.34 -21.09 -17.06
C GLN A 5 -18.23 -20.20 -15.83
N MET A 6 -17.34 -20.56 -14.93
CA MET A 6 -16.82 -19.64 -13.91
C MET A 6 -16.02 -18.58 -14.67
N SER A 7 -16.55 -17.36 -14.78
CA SER A 7 -15.83 -16.21 -15.29
C SER A 7 -14.73 -15.87 -14.26
N GLY A 8 -13.56 -16.42 -14.44
CA GLY A 8 -12.38 -15.99 -13.71
C GLY A 8 -12.02 -14.59 -14.20
N THR A 9 -12.23 -13.59 -13.38
CA THR A 9 -11.71 -12.25 -13.62
C THR A 9 -10.20 -12.36 -13.83
N HIS A 10 -9.72 -12.00 -15.01
CA HIS A 10 -8.30 -12.04 -15.34
C HIS A 10 -7.63 -10.87 -14.60
N VAL A 11 -6.89 -11.17 -13.54
CA VAL A 11 -6.10 -10.16 -12.81
C VAL A 11 -4.84 -9.88 -13.62
N ASP A 12 -4.60 -8.63 -13.93
CA ASP A 12 -3.40 -8.20 -14.65
C ASP A 12 -2.23 -8.08 -13.67
N VAL A 13 -1.26 -8.99 -13.78
CA VAL A 13 -0.12 -9.07 -12.84
C VAL A 13 1.17 -8.67 -13.54
N HIS A 14 1.81 -7.62 -13.02
CA HIS A 14 3.07 -7.09 -13.53
C HIS A 14 4.19 -7.17 -12.49
N TYR A 15 5.41 -7.34 -12.94
CA TYR A 15 6.59 -7.24 -12.08
C TYR A 15 7.54 -6.17 -12.60
N LYS A 16 7.93 -5.26 -11.71
CA LYS A 16 8.82 -4.12 -11.99
C LYS A 16 10.00 -4.15 -11.02
N ASP A 17 11.08 -3.47 -11.37
CA ASP A 17 12.12 -3.20 -10.39
C ASP A 17 11.58 -2.28 -9.28
N LEU A 18 12.22 -2.33 -8.10
CA LEU A 18 11.73 -1.63 -6.92
C LEU A 18 11.74 -0.10 -7.11
N ASP A 19 12.82 0.44 -7.71
CA ASP A 19 12.95 1.90 -7.86
C ASP A 19 11.84 2.43 -8.78
N THR A 20 11.55 1.75 -9.88
CA THR A 20 10.43 2.06 -10.77
C THR A 20 9.08 1.98 -10.06
N LEU A 21 8.84 0.93 -9.27
CA LEU A 21 7.57 0.77 -8.56
C LEU A 21 7.40 1.80 -7.44
N TRP A 22 8.46 2.06 -6.67
CA TRP A 22 8.43 2.98 -5.54
C TRP A 22 8.31 4.45 -5.96
N GLN A 23 9.19 4.89 -6.89
CA GLN A 23 9.22 6.28 -7.35
C GLN A 23 8.03 6.59 -8.26
N GLY A 24 7.60 5.62 -9.07
CA GLY A 24 6.50 5.79 -10.00
C GLY A 24 5.10 5.62 -9.37
N TYR A 25 4.99 5.25 -8.07
CA TYR A 25 3.67 5.00 -7.47
C TYR A 25 2.79 6.24 -7.44
N ASP A 26 3.30 7.37 -6.94
CA ASP A 26 2.54 8.60 -6.78
C ASP A 26 2.01 9.09 -8.13
N GLU A 27 2.85 9.10 -9.15
CA GLU A 27 2.49 9.43 -10.52
C GLU A 27 1.49 8.42 -11.12
N SER A 28 1.65 7.14 -10.83
CA SER A 28 0.74 6.10 -11.31
C SER A 28 -0.67 6.26 -10.73
N VAL A 29 -0.79 6.60 -9.43
CA VAL A 29 -2.08 6.85 -8.79
C VAL A 29 -2.71 8.12 -9.36
N ARG A 30 -1.94 9.20 -9.53
CA ARG A 30 -2.42 10.45 -10.11
C ARG A 30 -2.91 10.25 -11.55
N SER A 31 -2.10 9.63 -12.41
CA SER A 31 -2.48 9.35 -13.80
C SER A 31 -3.70 8.43 -13.91
N LEU A 32 -3.85 7.47 -12.98
CA LEU A 32 -5.05 6.64 -12.89
C LEU A 32 -6.26 7.50 -12.53
N ALA A 33 -6.14 8.36 -11.53
CA ALA A 33 -7.21 9.25 -11.09
C ALA A 33 -7.69 10.21 -12.21
N GLU A 34 -6.75 10.80 -12.95
CA GLU A 34 -7.07 11.66 -14.10
C GLU A 34 -7.81 10.89 -15.19
N ARG A 35 -7.31 9.70 -15.55
CA ARG A 35 -7.91 8.85 -16.59
C ARG A 35 -9.33 8.38 -16.23
N GLU A 36 -9.57 8.06 -14.96
CA GLU A 36 -10.88 7.63 -14.44
C GLU A 36 -11.82 8.81 -14.16
N GLY A 37 -11.35 10.05 -14.31
CA GLY A 37 -12.15 11.25 -14.07
C GLY A 37 -12.52 11.47 -12.60
N VAL A 38 -11.63 11.07 -11.69
CA VAL A 38 -11.83 11.19 -10.23
C VAL A 38 -12.07 12.62 -9.81
N LYS A 39 -13.13 12.87 -9.03
CA LYS A 39 -13.48 14.17 -8.48
C LYS A 39 -13.36 14.22 -6.96
N ALA A 40 -13.63 13.10 -6.28
CA ALA A 40 -13.50 12.99 -4.83
C ALA A 40 -12.47 11.90 -4.50
N VAL A 41 -11.41 12.26 -3.77
CA VAL A 41 -10.31 11.36 -3.42
C VAL A 41 -10.01 11.40 -1.93
N ALA A 42 -9.75 10.22 -1.34
CA ALA A 42 -9.23 10.13 0.01
C ALA A 42 -7.87 9.41 0.04
N GLU A 43 -6.88 10.06 0.63
CA GLU A 43 -5.59 9.47 0.97
C GLU A 43 -5.62 8.93 2.39
N LEU A 44 -5.36 7.64 2.54
CA LEU A 44 -5.43 6.93 3.82
C LEU A 44 -4.03 6.80 4.41
N GLY A 45 -3.83 7.33 5.63
CA GLY A 45 -2.53 7.33 6.29
C GLY A 45 -1.55 8.36 5.72
N GLY A 46 -2.04 9.45 5.11
CA GLY A 46 -1.18 10.48 4.50
C GLY A 46 -0.48 11.39 5.51
N GLY A 47 -0.97 11.46 6.74
CA GLY A 47 -0.37 12.23 7.84
C GLY A 47 -0.04 13.67 7.49
N ALA A 48 1.21 14.08 7.80
CA ALA A 48 1.70 15.44 7.62
C ALA A 48 2.04 15.84 6.18
N ASN A 49 2.32 14.86 5.32
CA ASN A 49 2.83 15.10 3.97
C ASN A 49 2.02 14.30 2.92
N PRO A 50 0.73 14.60 2.76
CA PRO A 50 -0.11 13.87 1.85
C PRO A 50 0.28 14.12 0.38
N ILE A 51 0.19 13.06 -0.43
CA ILE A 51 0.43 13.10 -1.88
C ILE A 51 -0.57 14.04 -2.56
N ILE A 52 -1.85 13.98 -2.16
CA ILE A 52 -2.93 14.80 -2.72
C ILE A 52 -2.86 16.28 -2.31
N GLY A 53 -1.89 16.66 -1.49
CA GLY A 53 -1.66 18.06 -1.11
C GLY A 53 -0.98 18.91 -2.18
N GLY A 54 -0.48 18.31 -3.26
CA GLY A 54 0.18 18.98 -4.36
C GLY A 54 -0.77 19.75 -5.31
N ASP A 55 -0.22 20.67 -6.10
CA ASP A 55 -0.95 21.41 -7.14
C ASP A 55 -1.38 20.51 -8.30
N ASP A 56 -0.66 19.44 -8.53
CA ASP A 56 -0.90 18.41 -9.53
C ASP A 56 -2.16 17.57 -9.27
N TRP A 57 -2.81 17.75 -8.12
CA TRP A 57 -4.11 17.16 -7.78
C TRP A 57 -5.29 18.15 -7.89
N SER A 58 -5.08 19.33 -8.49
CA SER A 58 -6.11 20.37 -8.64
C SER A 58 -7.31 19.98 -9.51
N PHE A 59 -7.23 18.87 -10.25
CA PHE A 59 -8.34 18.30 -11.02
C PHE A 59 -9.40 17.62 -10.13
N ALA A 60 -9.06 17.24 -8.90
CA ALA A 60 -9.99 16.70 -7.92
C ALA A 60 -10.63 17.81 -7.10
N ASP A 61 -11.97 17.84 -7.09
CA ASP A 61 -12.76 18.87 -6.41
C ASP A 61 -12.74 18.67 -4.88
N GLU A 62 -12.68 17.42 -4.43
CA GLU A 62 -12.64 17.04 -3.02
C GLU A 62 -11.40 16.20 -2.73
N ARG A 63 -10.57 16.68 -1.80
CA ARG A 63 -9.33 16.02 -1.38
C ARG A 63 -9.30 15.88 0.14
N VAL A 64 -9.38 14.62 0.62
CA VAL A 64 -9.45 14.32 2.06
C VAL A 64 -8.29 13.43 2.47
N VAL A 65 -7.62 13.76 3.56
CA VAL A 65 -6.61 12.90 4.20
C VAL A 65 -7.23 12.30 5.44
N ILE A 66 -7.28 10.97 5.49
CA ILE A 66 -7.79 10.23 6.65
C ILE A 66 -6.61 9.56 7.35
N ASP A 67 -6.40 9.89 8.62
CA ASP A 67 -5.32 9.32 9.44
C ASP A 67 -5.80 9.12 10.88
N ILE A 68 -5.17 8.19 11.59
CA ILE A 68 -5.45 7.96 13.01
C ILE A 68 -4.84 9.05 13.91
N SER A 69 -3.80 9.73 13.44
CA SER A 69 -3.02 10.72 14.18
C SER A 69 -3.50 12.14 13.93
N ALA A 70 -4.24 12.71 14.88
CA ALA A 70 -4.61 14.13 14.83
C ALA A 70 -3.40 15.07 14.79
N THR A 71 -2.29 14.69 15.44
CA THR A 71 -1.07 15.49 15.48
C THR A 71 -0.33 15.52 14.15
N GLU A 72 -0.36 14.43 13.38
CA GLU A 72 0.20 14.40 12.04
C GLU A 72 -0.69 15.16 11.06
N LEU A 73 -2.00 14.97 11.12
CA LEU A 73 -2.96 15.70 10.29
C LEU A 73 -2.90 17.23 10.49
N ALA A 74 -2.64 17.69 11.72
CA ALA A 74 -2.51 19.11 12.01
C ALA A 74 -1.32 19.79 11.30
N LYS A 75 -0.37 19.01 10.77
CA LYS A 75 0.78 19.48 9.99
C LYS A 75 0.51 19.50 8.48
N ALA A 76 -0.58 18.86 8.03
CA ALA A 76 -0.94 18.80 6.61
C ALA A 76 -1.23 20.20 6.08
N ASN A 77 -0.96 20.43 4.79
CA ASN A 77 -1.22 21.73 4.18
C ASN A 77 -2.73 22.02 4.07
N SER A 78 -3.09 23.31 3.95
CA SER A 78 -4.48 23.79 3.89
C SER A 78 -5.24 23.45 2.60
N ARG A 79 -4.62 22.79 1.65
CA ARG A 79 -5.24 22.42 0.36
C ARG A 79 -6.04 21.12 0.43
N VAL A 80 -5.97 20.42 1.55
CA VAL A 80 -6.69 19.17 1.80
C VAL A 80 -7.57 19.31 3.02
N HIS A 81 -8.71 18.64 3.02
CA HIS A 81 -9.48 18.41 4.22
C HIS A 81 -8.86 17.26 5.01
N THR A 82 -8.89 17.33 6.33
CA THR A 82 -8.33 16.30 7.19
C THR A 82 -9.41 15.65 8.04
N ARG A 83 -9.30 14.35 8.25
CA ARG A 83 -10.22 13.59 9.09
C ARG A 83 -9.45 12.61 9.96
N VAL A 84 -9.69 12.68 11.28
CA VAL A 84 -9.16 11.68 12.23
C VAL A 84 -10.09 10.47 12.25
N ALA A 85 -9.58 9.29 11.85
CA ALA A 85 -10.33 8.05 11.94
C ALA A 85 -9.41 6.83 12.05
N ASP A 86 -9.80 5.86 12.85
CA ASP A 86 -9.20 4.53 12.90
C ASP A 86 -9.93 3.62 11.90
N LEU A 87 -9.34 3.44 10.71
CA LEU A 87 -9.93 2.62 9.66
C LEU A 87 -9.87 1.11 9.93
N CYS A 88 -9.27 0.67 11.04
CA CYS A 88 -9.39 -0.70 11.54
C CYS A 88 -10.62 -0.91 12.44
N LYS A 89 -11.45 0.12 12.62
CA LYS A 89 -12.75 0.06 13.29
C LYS A 89 -13.89 0.31 12.29
N PRO A 90 -15.09 -0.27 12.50
CA PRO A 90 -16.21 -0.01 11.60
C PRO A 90 -16.51 1.49 11.47
N ILE A 91 -16.78 1.93 10.24
CA ILE A 91 -17.24 3.29 9.94
C ILE A 91 -18.70 3.28 9.50
N ASP A 92 -19.41 4.37 9.80
CA ASP A 92 -20.82 4.60 9.47
C ASP A 92 -21.06 5.96 8.76
N THR A 93 -19.98 6.69 8.50
CA THR A 93 -20.01 8.01 7.86
C THR A 93 -19.27 8.01 6.54
N GLU A 94 -19.58 8.99 5.67
CA GLU A 94 -18.96 9.17 4.33
C GLU A 94 -19.08 7.94 3.42
N LEU A 95 -20.18 7.21 3.56
CA LEU A 95 -20.45 6.04 2.73
C LEU A 95 -20.70 6.48 1.28
N ASN A 96 -20.01 5.80 0.32
CA ASN A 96 -20.08 6.13 -1.11
C ASN A 96 -19.72 7.59 -1.42
N ALA A 97 -18.73 8.14 -0.70
CA ALA A 97 -18.31 9.53 -0.85
C ALA A 97 -17.20 9.72 -1.91
N TYR A 98 -16.35 8.73 -2.10
CA TYR A 98 -15.12 8.88 -2.89
C TYR A 98 -15.14 8.06 -4.18
N ASP A 99 -14.51 8.61 -5.23
CA ASP A 99 -14.25 7.91 -6.48
C ASP A 99 -12.95 7.08 -6.37
N LEU A 100 -12.01 7.56 -5.54
CA LEU A 100 -10.72 6.92 -5.28
C LEU A 100 -10.39 6.98 -3.79
N VAL A 101 -9.99 5.85 -3.23
CA VAL A 101 -9.23 5.81 -1.96
C VAL A 101 -7.89 5.15 -2.21
N PHE A 102 -6.80 5.67 -1.62
CA PHE A 102 -5.49 5.06 -1.80
C PHE A 102 -4.61 5.22 -0.56
N SER A 103 -3.57 4.39 -0.47
CA SER A 103 -2.57 4.48 0.59
C SER A 103 -1.17 4.10 0.12
N LYS A 104 -0.15 4.67 0.72
CA LYS A 104 1.26 4.34 0.52
C LYS A 104 1.91 4.00 1.86
N MET A 105 2.44 2.77 2.01
CA MET A 105 3.13 2.32 3.22
C MET A 105 2.27 2.38 4.49
N LEU A 106 0.99 2.04 4.38
CA LEU A 106 0.05 1.97 5.49
C LEU A 106 -0.34 0.52 5.83
N CYS A 107 -0.57 -0.30 4.79
CA CYS A 107 -1.23 -1.60 4.95
C CYS A 107 -0.46 -2.58 5.86
N GLU A 108 0.86 -2.46 5.94
CA GLU A 108 1.71 -3.27 6.84
C GLU A 108 1.48 -2.98 8.32
N HIS A 109 0.93 -1.81 8.65
CA HIS A 109 0.67 -1.35 10.02
C HIS A 109 -0.75 -1.65 10.51
N LEU A 110 -1.59 -2.28 9.69
CA LEU A 110 -3.00 -2.54 10.03
C LEU A 110 -3.14 -3.76 10.94
N PRO A 111 -3.64 -3.61 12.18
CA PRO A 111 -3.96 -4.73 13.06
C PRO A 111 -5.16 -5.54 12.56
N ASP A 112 -6.09 -4.92 11.83
CA ASP A 112 -7.23 -5.57 11.18
C ASP A 112 -7.36 -5.13 9.72
N ALA A 113 -6.64 -5.83 8.83
CA ALA A 113 -6.67 -5.55 7.40
C ALA A 113 -8.04 -5.82 6.77
N ARG A 114 -8.84 -6.77 7.32
CA ARG A 114 -10.16 -7.07 6.78
C ARG A 114 -11.09 -5.88 6.98
N THR A 115 -11.23 -5.40 8.21
CA THR A 115 -12.07 -4.24 8.53
C THR A 115 -11.61 -2.99 7.75
N PHE A 116 -10.30 -2.79 7.60
CA PHE A 116 -9.78 -1.70 6.77
C PHE A 116 -10.30 -1.76 5.33
N HIS A 117 -10.18 -2.91 4.65
CA HIS A 117 -10.64 -3.04 3.26
C HIS A 117 -12.16 -3.02 3.14
N GLU A 118 -12.91 -3.52 4.15
CA GLU A 118 -14.36 -3.36 4.21
C GLU A 118 -14.76 -1.87 4.33
N ASN A 119 -14.01 -1.08 5.08
CA ASN A 119 -14.20 0.37 5.17
C ASN A 119 -13.83 1.08 3.85
N CYS A 120 -12.70 0.73 3.21
CA CYS A 120 -12.39 1.22 1.86
C CYS A 120 -13.55 0.96 0.89
N PHE A 121 -14.12 -0.25 0.93
CA PHE A 121 -15.26 -0.61 0.09
C PHE A 121 -16.50 0.26 0.38
N LYS A 122 -16.79 0.55 1.65
CA LYS A 122 -17.91 1.41 2.05
C LYS A 122 -17.69 2.87 1.65
N LEU A 123 -16.48 3.39 1.80
CA LEU A 123 -16.12 4.78 1.43
C LEU A 123 -16.30 5.04 -0.07
N LEU A 124 -16.05 4.06 -0.90
CA LEU A 124 -16.09 4.18 -2.35
C LEU A 124 -17.51 4.22 -2.90
N ARG A 125 -17.74 5.05 -3.91
CA ARG A 125 -18.90 4.97 -4.82
C ARG A 125 -18.87 3.67 -5.61
N PRO A 126 -20.03 3.16 -6.08
CA PRO A 126 -20.03 2.11 -7.10
C PRO A 126 -19.15 2.50 -8.30
N GLY A 127 -18.32 1.58 -8.77
CA GLY A 127 -17.31 1.84 -9.80
C GLY A 127 -15.99 2.44 -9.30
N GLY A 128 -15.92 2.90 -8.04
CA GLY A 128 -14.73 3.54 -7.47
C GLY A 128 -13.55 2.60 -7.23
N LEU A 129 -12.38 3.18 -7.06
CA LEU A 129 -11.09 2.50 -6.97
C LEU A 129 -10.48 2.56 -5.57
N SER A 130 -9.86 1.45 -5.15
CA SER A 130 -9.00 1.37 -3.97
C SER A 130 -7.60 0.95 -4.38
N VAL A 131 -6.59 1.79 -4.13
CA VAL A 131 -5.21 1.58 -4.61
C VAL A 131 -4.25 1.62 -3.44
N HIS A 132 -3.47 0.54 -3.24
CA HIS A 132 -2.59 0.42 -2.09
C HIS A 132 -1.20 -0.01 -2.50
N PHE A 133 -0.18 0.69 -1.97
CA PHE A 133 1.23 0.30 -2.08
C PHE A 133 1.77 -0.05 -0.70
N PHE A 134 2.39 -1.23 -0.59
CA PHE A 134 2.86 -1.76 0.69
C PHE A 134 4.05 -2.73 0.53
N PRO A 135 4.91 -2.85 1.55
CA PRO A 135 5.88 -3.93 1.66
C PRO A 135 5.17 -5.24 1.99
N THR A 136 5.67 -6.35 1.47
CA THR A 136 5.09 -7.66 1.72
C THR A 136 5.81 -8.38 2.87
N LEU A 137 5.12 -9.31 3.52
CA LEU A 137 5.67 -10.11 4.61
C LEU A 137 6.93 -10.90 4.21
N PHE A 138 7.03 -11.32 2.95
CA PHE A 138 8.07 -12.27 2.52
C PHE A 138 9.39 -11.63 2.07
N ALA A 139 9.55 -10.32 2.21
CA ALA A 139 10.88 -9.74 2.16
C ALA A 139 11.67 -10.19 3.41
N PHE A 140 12.79 -10.89 3.20
CA PHE A 140 13.57 -11.47 4.31
C PHE A 140 13.86 -10.49 5.47
N PRO A 141 14.23 -9.21 5.22
CA PRO A 141 14.41 -8.26 6.32
C PRO A 141 13.15 -7.99 7.14
N PHE A 142 11.97 -8.08 6.54
CA PHE A 142 10.70 -7.87 7.25
C PHE A 142 10.34 -9.08 8.09
N VAL A 143 10.59 -10.30 7.59
CA VAL A 143 10.45 -11.53 8.39
C VAL A 143 11.39 -11.48 9.60
N VAL A 144 12.65 -11.11 9.40
CA VAL A 144 13.63 -10.95 10.48
C VAL A 144 13.17 -9.88 11.49
N ASN A 145 12.69 -8.72 11.00
CA ASN A 145 12.18 -7.65 11.87
C ASN A 145 10.94 -8.05 12.68
N LEU A 146 10.12 -8.95 12.15
CA LEU A 146 8.95 -9.49 12.86
C LEU A 146 9.35 -10.49 13.96
N LEU A 147 10.42 -11.24 13.76
CA LEU A 147 10.87 -12.31 14.67
C LEU A 147 11.84 -11.83 15.75
N ILE A 148 12.51 -10.69 15.54
CA ILE A 148 13.48 -10.16 16.50
C ILE A 148 12.77 -9.23 17.51
N PRO A 149 12.98 -9.39 18.83
CA PRO A 149 12.49 -8.47 19.84
C PRO A 149 12.91 -7.03 19.53
N GLU A 150 12.05 -6.06 19.83
CA GLU A 150 12.23 -4.65 19.45
C GLU A 150 13.59 -4.06 19.90
N GLN A 151 14.07 -4.44 21.10
CA GLN A 151 15.36 -4.00 21.60
C GLN A 151 16.55 -4.50 20.77
N ALA A 152 16.50 -5.75 20.30
CA ALA A 152 17.53 -6.33 19.43
C ALA A 152 17.46 -5.73 18.02
N ALA A 153 16.26 -5.50 17.49
CA ALA A 153 16.05 -4.82 16.21
C ALA A 153 16.61 -3.39 16.21
N ARG A 154 16.40 -2.63 17.28
CA ARG A 154 16.97 -1.29 17.45
C ARG A 154 18.50 -1.30 17.42
N THR A 155 19.12 -2.26 18.08
CA THR A 155 20.59 -2.40 18.08
C THR A 155 21.16 -2.75 16.71
N VAL A 156 20.49 -3.62 15.95
CA VAL A 156 20.87 -3.97 14.58
C VAL A 156 20.68 -2.78 13.63
N ILE A 157 19.54 -2.11 13.70
CA ILE A 157 19.22 -0.94 12.86
C ILE A 157 20.17 0.23 13.19
N SER A 158 20.52 0.47 14.46
CA SER A 158 21.45 1.54 14.83
C SER A 158 22.84 1.34 14.24
N LYS A 159 23.29 0.10 14.11
CA LYS A 159 24.57 -0.25 13.50
C LYS A 159 24.54 -0.27 11.97
N LEU A 160 23.44 -0.72 11.38
CA LEU A 160 23.31 -0.86 9.92
C LEU A 160 22.78 0.42 9.22
N GLN A 161 22.03 1.26 9.92
CA GLN A 161 21.45 2.51 9.41
C GLN A 161 21.44 3.60 10.49
N PRO A 162 22.59 4.13 10.88
CA PRO A 162 22.71 5.10 12.01
C PRO A 162 21.89 6.38 11.80
N GLY A 163 21.62 6.79 10.55
CA GLY A 163 20.78 7.97 10.25
C GLY A 163 19.27 7.78 10.44
N ARG A 164 18.78 6.53 10.51
CA ARG A 164 17.34 6.26 10.60
C ARG A 164 16.78 6.45 12.02
N LEU A 165 17.61 6.31 13.05
CA LEU A 165 17.23 6.51 14.45
C LEU A 165 17.38 7.96 14.93
N GLN A 166 17.98 8.83 14.11
CA GLN A 166 18.21 10.23 14.48
C GLN A 166 17.04 11.15 14.17
N ASN A 167 15.97 10.63 13.55
CA ASN A 167 14.79 11.42 13.25
C ASN A 167 13.73 11.24 14.37
N PRO A 168 13.61 12.18 15.34
CA PRO A 168 12.74 12.05 16.50
C PRO A 168 11.24 12.08 16.17
N HIS A 169 10.90 12.32 14.91
CA HIS A 169 9.52 12.41 14.43
C HIS A 169 8.96 11.11 13.83
N HIS A 170 9.74 10.02 13.77
CA HIS A 170 9.25 8.71 13.38
C HIS A 170 8.92 7.86 14.60
N GLU A 171 7.71 8.03 15.14
CA GLU A 171 7.12 6.98 15.95
C GLU A 171 7.06 5.71 15.12
N LYS A 172 7.73 4.65 15.58
CA LYS A 172 7.74 3.37 14.89
C LYS A 172 6.41 2.69 15.15
N PHE A 173 5.50 2.78 14.19
CA PHE A 173 4.26 2.01 14.26
C PHE A 173 4.56 0.51 14.19
N PRO A 174 3.88 -0.33 14.99
CA PRO A 174 3.98 -1.78 14.89
C PRO A 174 3.63 -2.24 13.46
N ALA A 175 4.38 -3.20 12.93
CA ALA A 175 4.08 -3.80 11.64
C ALA A 175 3.49 -5.20 11.84
N TYR A 176 2.29 -5.42 11.31
CA TYR A 176 1.53 -6.67 11.45
C TYR A 176 1.57 -7.52 10.18
N TYR A 177 1.83 -6.91 9.02
CA TYR A 177 1.86 -7.56 7.70
C TYR A 177 0.63 -8.41 7.38
N ARG A 178 -0.55 -7.99 7.87
CA ARG A 178 -1.81 -8.68 7.58
C ARG A 178 -2.30 -8.32 6.19
N TRP A 179 -2.53 -9.34 5.35
CA TRP A 179 -2.92 -9.23 3.94
C TRP A 179 -1.86 -8.61 3.00
N THR A 180 -0.73 -8.16 3.51
CA THR A 180 0.36 -7.61 2.71
C THR A 180 1.24 -8.74 2.17
N THR A 181 0.80 -9.35 1.09
CA THR A 181 1.48 -10.44 0.39
C THR A 181 1.57 -10.12 -1.10
N GLY A 182 2.35 -10.89 -1.85
CA GLY A 182 2.37 -10.80 -3.31
C GLY A 182 1.07 -11.31 -3.95
N PRO A 183 0.95 -11.24 -5.30
CA PRO A 183 -0.25 -11.56 -6.07
C PRO A 183 -0.55 -13.06 -6.13
N THR A 184 -0.76 -13.67 -4.97
CA THR A 184 -1.15 -15.08 -4.87
C THR A 184 -2.66 -15.24 -5.02
N LYS A 185 -3.11 -16.41 -5.50
CA LYS A 185 -4.55 -16.73 -5.58
C LYS A 185 -5.28 -16.53 -4.24
N LYS A 186 -4.61 -16.83 -3.11
CA LYS A 186 -5.16 -16.61 -1.78
C LYS A 186 -5.32 -15.13 -1.46
N ALA A 187 -4.37 -14.29 -1.86
CA ALA A 187 -4.43 -12.85 -1.66
C ALA A 187 -5.57 -12.22 -2.49
N ILE A 188 -5.71 -12.60 -3.75
CA ILE A 188 -6.79 -12.16 -4.63
C ILE A 188 -8.14 -12.49 -3.99
N LYS A 189 -8.38 -13.75 -3.60
CA LYS A 189 -9.62 -14.18 -2.94
C LYS A 189 -9.96 -13.41 -1.66
N ARG A 190 -8.98 -12.87 -0.94
CA ARG A 190 -9.24 -12.04 0.26
C ARG A 190 -9.93 -10.73 -0.13
N TYR A 191 -9.45 -10.04 -1.17
CA TYR A 191 -10.09 -8.81 -1.65
C TYR A 191 -11.44 -9.09 -2.28
N GLU A 192 -11.56 -10.18 -3.05
CA GLU A 192 -12.85 -10.63 -3.59
C GLU A 192 -13.87 -10.95 -2.48
N SER A 193 -13.42 -11.48 -1.33
CA SER A 193 -14.31 -11.77 -0.19
C SER A 193 -14.87 -10.52 0.51
N VAL A 194 -14.29 -9.35 0.25
CA VAL A 194 -14.80 -8.04 0.68
C VAL A 194 -15.82 -7.49 -0.33
N GLY A 195 -15.79 -7.97 -1.57
CA GLY A 195 -16.63 -7.52 -2.67
C GLY A 195 -15.88 -6.81 -3.80
N PHE A 196 -14.58 -6.60 -3.66
CA PHE A 196 -13.76 -5.98 -4.70
C PHE A 196 -13.52 -6.90 -5.89
N GLN A 197 -13.41 -6.30 -7.06
CA GLN A 197 -12.74 -6.89 -8.22
C GLN A 197 -11.27 -6.45 -8.18
N VAL A 198 -10.33 -7.41 -8.29
CA VAL A 198 -8.90 -7.11 -8.40
C VAL A 198 -8.58 -6.84 -9.86
N GLU A 199 -8.31 -5.59 -10.23
CA GLU A 199 -8.01 -5.22 -11.62
C GLU A 199 -6.56 -5.50 -11.97
N SER A 200 -5.63 -5.00 -11.17
CA SER A 200 -4.21 -5.19 -11.42
C SER A 200 -3.41 -5.32 -10.14
N TRP A 201 -2.25 -5.96 -10.28
CA TRP A 201 -1.31 -6.14 -9.20
C TRP A 201 0.12 -5.99 -9.71
N SER A 202 0.81 -4.96 -9.27
CA SER A 202 2.22 -4.79 -9.56
C SER A 202 3.05 -5.27 -8.38
N GLY A 203 4.03 -6.12 -8.63
CA GLY A 203 4.97 -6.61 -7.62
C GLY A 203 6.40 -6.19 -7.94
N SER A 204 7.25 -6.08 -6.93
CA SER A 204 8.68 -5.94 -7.11
C SER A 204 9.44 -6.92 -6.22
N TYR A 205 10.68 -7.20 -6.62
CA TYR A 205 11.62 -8.03 -5.87
C TYR A 205 12.78 -7.18 -5.37
N GLY A 206 13.30 -7.56 -4.20
CA GLY A 206 14.45 -6.87 -3.62
C GLY A 206 14.09 -5.70 -2.71
N HIS A 207 15.12 -5.18 -2.08
CA HIS A 207 15.04 -4.09 -1.11
C HIS A 207 16.41 -3.41 -0.97
N GLY A 208 16.44 -2.16 -0.47
CA GLY A 208 17.68 -1.39 -0.29
C GLY A 208 18.38 -1.58 1.06
N TYR A 209 17.96 -2.52 1.90
CA TYR A 209 18.49 -2.66 3.27
C TYR A 209 19.94 -3.14 3.33
N TYR A 210 20.41 -3.86 2.30
CA TYR A 210 21.76 -4.40 2.25
C TYR A 210 22.78 -3.48 1.55
N ARG A 211 22.39 -2.26 1.16
CA ARG A 211 23.29 -1.29 0.48
C ARG A 211 24.58 -0.99 1.27
N VAL A 212 24.53 -1.12 2.60
CA VAL A 212 25.70 -0.95 3.49
C VAL A 212 26.65 -2.15 3.51
N LEU A 213 26.27 -3.27 2.92
CA LEU A 213 27.02 -4.53 2.85
C LEU A 213 27.15 -4.96 1.37
N PRO A 214 28.16 -4.46 0.62
CA PRO A 214 28.23 -4.62 -0.84
C PRO A 214 28.10 -6.05 -1.37
N PRO A 215 28.72 -7.10 -0.77
CA PRO A 215 28.55 -8.47 -1.25
C PRO A 215 27.09 -8.97 -1.11
N LEU A 216 26.44 -8.62 -0.01
CA LEU A 216 25.05 -9.04 0.26
C LEU A 216 24.08 -8.28 -0.65
N ASP A 217 24.32 -7.00 -0.88
CA ASP A 217 23.56 -6.18 -1.81
C ASP A 217 23.69 -6.67 -3.26
N ALA A 218 24.88 -7.11 -3.67
CA ALA A 218 25.10 -7.72 -4.99
C ALA A 218 24.29 -9.01 -5.16
N LEU A 219 24.26 -9.87 -4.12
CA LEU A 219 23.46 -11.10 -4.11
C LEU A 219 21.97 -10.78 -4.18
N GLU A 220 21.49 -9.81 -3.40
CA GLU A 220 20.09 -9.36 -3.40
C GLU A 220 19.68 -8.83 -4.79
N ARG A 221 20.50 -8.02 -5.43
CA ARG A 221 20.26 -7.56 -6.80
C ARG A 221 20.26 -8.69 -7.83
N ALA A 222 21.14 -9.68 -7.67
CA ALA A 222 21.18 -10.86 -8.55
C ALA A 222 19.90 -11.68 -8.40
N LYS A 223 19.46 -11.95 -7.16
CA LYS A 223 18.18 -12.59 -6.84
C LYS A 223 16.99 -11.83 -7.45
N SER A 224 16.95 -10.50 -7.26
CA SER A 224 15.87 -9.65 -7.78
C SER A 224 15.76 -9.71 -9.30
N ARG A 225 16.90 -9.63 -10.00
CA ARG A 225 16.95 -9.76 -11.46
C ARG A 225 16.52 -11.14 -11.95
N PHE A 226 16.88 -12.20 -11.23
CA PHE A 226 16.43 -13.56 -11.54
C PHE A 226 14.92 -13.68 -11.38
N LEU A 227 14.36 -13.19 -10.24
CA LEU A 227 12.92 -13.25 -9.97
C LEU A 227 12.09 -12.35 -10.90
N LEU A 228 12.65 -11.25 -11.43
CA LEU A 228 11.98 -10.47 -12.48
C LEU A 228 11.82 -11.26 -13.79
N LYS A 229 12.77 -12.16 -14.10
CA LYS A 229 12.69 -13.04 -15.27
C LYS A 229 11.86 -14.31 -15.02
N HIS A 230 11.81 -14.76 -13.77
CA HIS A 230 11.12 -15.97 -13.32
C HIS A 230 10.23 -15.64 -12.11
N PRO A 231 9.10 -14.95 -12.31
CA PRO A 231 8.30 -14.42 -11.22
C PRO A 231 7.74 -15.50 -10.30
N VAL A 232 7.94 -15.29 -9.00
CA VAL A 232 7.34 -16.09 -7.94
C VAL A 232 6.49 -15.17 -7.06
N PRO A 233 5.15 -15.18 -7.20
CA PRO A 233 4.25 -14.25 -6.52
C PRO A 233 4.48 -14.15 -5.01
N ALA A 234 4.76 -15.28 -4.35
CA ALA A 234 4.98 -15.32 -2.90
C ALA A 234 6.29 -14.66 -2.44
N LEU A 235 7.24 -14.39 -3.36
CA LEU A 235 8.55 -13.81 -3.04
C LEU A 235 8.65 -12.31 -3.36
N THR A 236 7.54 -11.66 -3.68
CA THR A 236 7.52 -10.21 -3.87
C THR A 236 7.89 -9.49 -2.57
N SER A 237 8.66 -8.42 -2.66
CA SER A 237 9.10 -7.59 -1.53
C SER A 237 8.19 -6.39 -1.31
N PHE A 238 7.67 -5.82 -2.40
CA PHE A 238 6.70 -4.73 -2.39
C PHE A 238 5.62 -5.01 -3.42
N ALA A 239 4.43 -4.50 -3.17
CA ALA A 239 3.30 -4.65 -4.07
C ALA A 239 2.46 -3.38 -4.14
N ALA A 240 1.90 -3.13 -5.32
CA ALA A 240 0.81 -2.18 -5.52
C ALA A 240 -0.40 -2.94 -6.07
N VAL A 241 -1.56 -2.76 -5.49
CA VAL A 241 -2.81 -3.40 -5.91
C VAL A 241 -3.86 -2.35 -6.29
N VAL A 242 -4.57 -2.59 -7.38
CA VAL A 242 -5.72 -1.80 -7.82
C VAL A 242 -6.96 -2.66 -7.70
N LEU A 243 -7.89 -2.19 -6.89
CA LEU A 243 -9.14 -2.85 -6.57
C LEU A 243 -10.29 -1.96 -7.06
N ARG A 244 -11.32 -2.54 -7.66
CA ARG A 244 -12.52 -1.81 -8.06
C ARG A 244 -13.73 -2.28 -7.27
N LYS A 245 -14.51 -1.34 -6.75
CA LYS A 245 -15.85 -1.61 -6.27
C LYS A 245 -16.77 -1.79 -7.48
N PRO A 246 -17.48 -2.92 -7.63
CA PRO A 246 -18.44 -3.07 -8.71
C PRO A 246 -19.48 -1.95 -8.77
N ALA A 247 -19.98 -1.66 -9.99
CA ALA A 247 -21.04 -0.67 -10.22
C ALA A 247 -22.40 -1.13 -9.71
#